data_1b052d8f181551d98e166f9708d1aae0
#
_entry.id   1b052d8f181551d98e166f9708d1aae0
#
_cell.length_a   1.000
_cell.length_b   1.000
_cell.length_c   1.000
_cell.angle_alpha   90.00
_cell.angle_beta   90.00
_cell.angle_gamma   90.00
#
_symmetry.space_group_name_H-M   'P 1'
#
loop_
_entity.id
_entity.type
_entity.pdbx_description
1 polymer ?
#
loop_
_entity_poly.entity_id
_entity_poly.type
_entity_poly.pdbx_seq_one_letter_code
_entity_poly.pdbx_strand_id
1 'polypeptide(L)'
;MGEFVPRPKTLGGDIPCLDSPELARKRQKALSARAELRAERLLRAEPNLETTVETLADGAPLFHISDLSAGYDKKVVVEGVDLEVRAGDVVALIGPNGSGKSTILKTITRHLAPLAGAVELDGREISRWKTAEFARNLAVMLTDRPRTELLTCRDVVEAGRHPYTGRMGTLSPDDHSRVDEAMKTAHVEELAERDFMQISDGQRQRVMLARAIAQDPRVLVLDEPTSYLDIRYQIDLLRILRHLAKSRNVAVIMSIHELELAQKSADKVICVKDGRVFRAGAPEDIFTRETIGELYGLQHGTFNERFGSVEIGRPHGDANTFVIAGAGTGSAVFRQLVRQGKAFYAGVLHEGDIDCELARDLAAECVAERAFEPIGDKTIARAKELLVHCARLIVCPAAFGTINARNAELVEFARSHGIEVM
;
A
#
# COMPACT_ATOMS: atom_id res chain seq x y z
N MET A 1 3.32 59.19 -26.78
CA MET A 1 2.31 59.45 -25.75
C MET A 1 1.79 58.09 -25.32
N GLY A 2 2.32 57.56 -24.25
CA GLY A 2 1.91 56.27 -23.68
C GLY A 2 1.30 56.54 -22.33
N GLU A 3 0.05 56.14 -22.16
CA GLU A 3 -0.70 56.30 -20.92
C GLU A 3 -0.18 55.35 -19.83
N PHE A 4 0.13 55.93 -18.71
CA PHE A 4 0.58 55.28 -17.49
C PHE A 4 -0.65 54.76 -16.70
N VAL A 5 -0.84 53.46 -16.62
CA VAL A 5 -1.86 52.83 -15.77
C VAL A 5 -1.26 52.61 -14.38
N PRO A 6 -1.83 53.18 -13.30
CA PRO A 6 -1.30 52.97 -11.95
C PRO A 6 -1.66 51.57 -11.41
N ARG A 7 -0.66 50.86 -10.84
CA ARG A 7 -0.85 49.61 -10.08
C ARG A 7 -1.68 49.85 -8.82
N PRO A 8 -2.57 48.91 -8.45
CA PRO A 8 -3.33 49.07 -7.21
C PRO A 8 -2.38 48.91 -6.00
N LYS A 9 -2.60 49.78 -5.01
CA LYS A 9 -1.92 49.77 -3.71
C LYS A 9 -2.20 48.46 -2.99
N THR A 10 -1.16 47.75 -2.63
CA THR A 10 -1.20 46.61 -1.69
C THR A 10 -1.65 47.15 -0.33
N LEU A 11 -2.82 46.70 0.12
CA LEU A 11 -3.22 46.79 1.52
C LEU A 11 -2.27 45.95 2.36
N GLY A 12 -1.31 46.61 3.02
CA GLY A 12 -0.51 46.02 4.05
C GLY A 12 -1.35 45.80 5.31
N GLY A 13 -1.96 44.63 5.41
CA GLY A 13 -2.45 44.11 6.66
C GLY A 13 -1.45 43.00 7.08
N ASP A 14 -0.77 43.23 8.22
CA ASP A 14 0.09 42.21 8.84
C ASP A 14 -0.72 40.95 9.06
N ILE A 15 -0.46 39.91 8.24
CA ILE A 15 -0.93 38.57 8.50
C ILE A 15 -0.06 38.07 9.65
N PRO A 16 -0.62 37.75 10.85
CA PRO A 16 0.18 37.26 11.97
C PRO A 16 0.87 35.95 11.55
N CYS A 17 2.18 35.93 11.73
CA CYS A 17 2.98 34.73 11.50
C CYS A 17 2.36 33.58 12.30
N LEU A 18 2.00 32.49 11.64
CA LEU A 18 1.32 31.30 12.20
C LEU A 18 2.11 30.62 13.34
N ASP A 19 3.40 30.98 13.52
CA ASP A 19 4.32 30.45 14.52
C ASP A 19 4.59 31.42 15.69
N SER A 20 3.72 32.40 15.95
CA SER A 20 3.98 33.32 17.07
C SER A 20 3.77 32.60 18.42
N PRO A 21 4.71 32.78 19.40
CA PRO A 21 4.60 32.20 20.73
C PRO A 21 3.30 32.57 21.46
N GLU A 22 2.73 33.67 21.11
CA GLU A 22 1.46 34.18 21.67
C GLU A 22 0.26 33.39 21.16
N LEU A 23 0.26 33.02 19.89
CA LEU A 23 -0.78 32.15 19.29
C LEU A 23 -0.73 30.72 19.85
N ALA A 24 0.49 30.20 20.03
CA ALA A 24 0.70 28.89 20.67
C ALA A 24 0.17 28.87 22.11
N ARG A 25 0.43 29.93 22.90
CA ARG A 25 -0.10 30.05 24.27
C ARG A 25 -1.63 30.20 24.30
N LYS A 26 -2.24 30.92 23.38
CA LYS A 26 -3.70 31.03 23.26
C LYS A 26 -4.33 29.67 22.89
N ARG A 27 -3.69 28.93 21.98
CA ARG A 27 -4.12 27.56 21.62
C ARG A 27 -4.04 26.61 22.82
N GLN A 28 -2.90 26.61 23.54
CA GLN A 28 -2.72 25.78 24.73
C GLN A 28 -3.75 26.07 25.82
N LYS A 29 -4.05 27.35 26.06
CA LYS A 29 -5.06 27.76 27.04
C LYS A 29 -6.48 27.38 26.63
N ALA A 30 -6.80 27.44 25.33
CA ALA A 30 -8.11 27.01 24.81
C ALA A 30 -8.28 25.50 24.92
N LEU A 31 -7.22 24.72 24.67
CA LEU A 31 -7.22 23.26 24.81
C LEU A 31 -7.39 22.82 26.26
N SER A 32 -6.70 23.49 27.21
CA SER A 32 -6.82 23.23 28.65
C SER A 32 -8.24 23.52 29.16
N ALA A 33 -8.83 24.66 28.76
CA ALA A 33 -10.21 25.01 29.14
C ALA A 33 -11.25 24.00 28.58
N ARG A 34 -11.01 23.47 27.37
CA ARG A 34 -11.86 22.42 26.80
C ARG A 34 -11.74 21.10 27.55
N ALA A 35 -10.53 20.71 27.98
CA ALA A 35 -10.29 19.51 28.77
C ALA A 35 -11.02 19.58 30.13
N GLU A 36 -10.99 20.73 30.78
CA GLU A 36 -11.71 20.95 32.04
C GLU A 36 -13.24 20.86 31.91
N LEU A 37 -13.82 21.51 30.87
CA LEU A 37 -15.24 21.42 30.56
C LEU A 37 -15.70 20.01 30.24
N ARG A 38 -14.80 19.21 29.67
CA ARG A 38 -15.05 17.82 29.32
C ARG A 38 -15.05 16.92 30.55
N ALA A 39 -14.09 17.11 31.48
CA ALA A 39 -14.06 16.38 32.74
C ALA A 39 -15.35 16.59 33.54
N GLU A 40 -15.90 17.82 33.57
CA GLU A 40 -17.18 18.10 34.18
C GLU A 40 -18.39 17.42 33.52
N ARG A 41 -18.37 17.24 32.17
CA ARG A 41 -19.43 16.54 31.43
C ARG A 41 -19.43 15.02 31.65
N LEU A 42 -18.24 14.41 31.78
CA LEU A 42 -18.10 12.97 32.06
C LEU A 42 -18.72 12.55 33.40
N LEU A 43 -18.78 13.47 34.38
CA LEU A 43 -19.34 13.21 35.70
C LEU A 43 -20.90 13.21 35.73
N ARG A 44 -21.57 13.55 34.61
CA ARG A 44 -23.06 13.77 34.59
C ARG A 44 -23.84 12.82 33.69
N ALA A 45 -23.21 11.80 33.04
CA ALA A 45 -23.90 10.95 32.04
C ALA A 45 -24.30 9.58 32.57
N GLU A 46 -25.60 9.17 32.35
CA GLU A 46 -26.17 7.84 32.61
C GLU A 46 -26.22 6.95 31.36
N PRO A 47 -26.19 5.60 31.47
CA PRO A 47 -26.05 4.68 30.34
C PRO A 47 -27.34 4.24 29.68
N ASN A 48 -27.34 3.98 28.37
CA ASN A 48 -28.36 3.20 27.63
C ASN A 48 -27.87 2.66 26.27
N LEU A 49 -27.99 1.43 26.02
CA LEU A 49 -28.83 0.42 25.39
C LEU A 49 -28.31 -0.20 24.07
N GLU A 50 -28.46 -1.50 24.01
CA GLU A 50 -28.07 -2.51 23.04
C GLU A 50 -28.49 -2.25 21.57
N THR A 51 -27.59 -2.58 20.63
CA THR A 51 -27.91 -2.68 19.21
C THR A 51 -27.73 -4.14 18.75
N THR A 52 -28.85 -4.74 18.32
CA THR A 52 -28.93 -6.09 17.74
C THR A 52 -28.22 -6.11 16.36
N VAL A 53 -27.23 -6.96 16.20
CA VAL A 53 -26.61 -7.27 14.90
C VAL A 53 -27.33 -8.47 14.30
N GLU A 54 -28.08 -8.26 13.23
CA GLU A 54 -28.57 -9.35 12.39
C GLU A 54 -27.40 -9.96 11.61
N THR A 55 -27.15 -11.23 11.82
CA THR A 55 -26.10 -12.02 11.12
C THR A 55 -26.60 -12.42 9.74
N LEU A 56 -25.81 -12.08 8.71
CA LEU A 56 -25.99 -12.57 7.34
C LEU A 56 -25.87 -14.11 7.27
N ALA A 57 -26.57 -14.72 6.33
CA ALA A 57 -26.39 -16.12 5.99
C ALA A 57 -24.95 -16.38 5.57
N ASP A 58 -24.34 -17.47 6.06
CA ASP A 58 -22.97 -17.89 5.73
C ASP A 58 -22.74 -17.90 4.21
N GLY A 59 -21.87 -17.01 3.73
CA GLY A 59 -21.41 -16.95 2.34
C GLY A 59 -21.89 -15.75 1.49
N ALA A 60 -22.84 -14.93 1.94
CA ALA A 60 -23.28 -13.75 1.18
C ALA A 60 -22.22 -12.61 1.25
N PRO A 61 -21.98 -11.84 0.15
CA PRO A 61 -21.09 -10.70 0.19
C PRO A 61 -21.67 -9.59 1.10
N LEU A 62 -20.83 -9.03 1.96
CA LEU A 62 -21.19 -7.86 2.77
C LEU A 62 -21.33 -6.61 1.91
N PHE A 63 -20.45 -6.48 0.90
CA PHE A 63 -20.39 -5.35 0.00
C PHE A 63 -20.36 -5.87 -1.44
N HIS A 64 -21.29 -5.40 -2.26
CA HIS A 64 -21.43 -5.84 -3.65
C HIS A 64 -21.51 -4.63 -4.58
N ILE A 65 -20.75 -4.68 -5.66
CA ILE A 65 -20.72 -3.68 -6.71
C ILE A 65 -21.05 -4.42 -8.02
N SER A 66 -22.01 -3.91 -8.79
CA SER A 66 -22.41 -4.49 -10.06
C SER A 66 -22.44 -3.42 -11.15
N ASP A 67 -21.69 -3.67 -12.23
CA ASP A 67 -21.59 -2.84 -13.44
C ASP A 67 -21.43 -1.33 -13.14
N LEU A 68 -20.60 -1.02 -12.12
CA LEU A 68 -20.44 0.36 -11.65
C LEU A 68 -19.70 1.20 -12.68
N SER A 69 -20.33 2.31 -13.07
CA SER A 69 -19.68 3.40 -13.79
C SER A 69 -19.68 4.66 -12.93
N ALA A 70 -18.52 5.33 -12.84
CA ALA A 70 -18.33 6.51 -12.01
C ALA A 70 -17.40 7.54 -12.66
N GLY A 71 -17.56 8.81 -12.26
CA GLY A 71 -16.77 9.89 -12.83
C GLY A 71 -17.23 11.25 -12.32
N TYR A 72 -16.68 12.32 -12.90
CA TYR A 72 -16.92 13.71 -12.52
C TYR A 72 -17.58 14.48 -13.67
N ASP A 73 -18.52 15.35 -13.37
CA ASP A 73 -19.20 16.21 -14.36
C ASP A 73 -19.74 15.41 -15.56
N LYS A 74 -20.31 14.23 -15.31
CA LYS A 74 -20.80 13.27 -16.33
C LYS A 74 -19.69 12.64 -17.22
N LYS A 75 -18.41 12.94 -16.99
CA LYS A 75 -17.31 12.29 -17.66
C LYS A 75 -16.99 11.00 -16.92
N VAL A 76 -17.17 9.88 -17.59
CA VAL A 76 -16.83 8.54 -17.03
C VAL A 76 -15.31 8.45 -16.82
N VAL A 77 -14.89 8.04 -15.64
CA VAL A 77 -13.50 7.76 -15.28
C VAL A 77 -13.29 6.27 -15.10
N VAL A 78 -14.30 5.57 -14.56
CA VAL A 78 -14.32 4.11 -14.44
C VAL A 78 -15.63 3.56 -14.94
N GLU A 79 -15.60 2.37 -15.55
CA GLU A 79 -16.78 1.70 -16.09
C GLU A 79 -16.70 0.17 -15.92
N GLY A 80 -17.87 -0.47 -15.78
CA GLY A 80 -17.98 -1.92 -15.72
C GLY A 80 -17.23 -2.53 -14.53
N VAL A 81 -17.32 -1.89 -13.35
CA VAL A 81 -16.66 -2.41 -12.14
C VAL A 81 -17.58 -3.37 -11.42
N ASP A 82 -17.15 -4.63 -11.34
CA ASP A 82 -17.80 -5.68 -10.55
C ASP A 82 -16.88 -6.10 -9.40
N LEU A 83 -17.43 -6.16 -8.17
CA LEU A 83 -16.67 -6.48 -6.98
C LEU A 83 -17.56 -7.04 -5.88
N GLU A 84 -17.10 -8.12 -5.27
CA GLU A 84 -17.67 -8.67 -4.03
C GLU A 84 -16.62 -8.65 -2.92
N VAL A 85 -17.04 -8.18 -1.74
CA VAL A 85 -16.24 -8.17 -0.52
C VAL A 85 -17.03 -8.83 0.60
N ARG A 86 -16.42 -9.77 1.27
CA ARG A 86 -17.02 -10.46 2.42
C ARG A 86 -16.55 -9.82 3.73
N ALA A 87 -17.32 -10.06 4.78
CA ALA A 87 -16.89 -9.68 6.11
C ALA A 87 -15.56 -10.37 6.45
N GLY A 88 -14.61 -9.61 7.01
CA GLY A 88 -13.28 -10.11 7.35
C GLY A 88 -12.28 -10.17 6.19
N ASP A 89 -12.65 -9.77 4.96
CA ASP A 89 -11.72 -9.67 3.85
C ASP A 89 -10.88 -8.38 3.92
N VAL A 90 -9.63 -8.50 3.51
CA VAL A 90 -8.75 -7.36 3.18
C VAL A 90 -8.60 -7.32 1.67
N VAL A 91 -9.17 -6.30 1.04
CA VAL A 91 -9.17 -6.11 -0.41
C VAL A 91 -8.27 -4.93 -0.78
N ALA A 92 -7.27 -5.17 -1.64
CA ALA A 92 -6.36 -4.15 -2.13
C ALA A 92 -6.66 -3.78 -3.59
N LEU A 93 -6.84 -2.49 -3.87
CA LEU A 93 -6.90 -1.93 -5.22
C LEU A 93 -5.49 -1.49 -5.63
N ILE A 94 -4.94 -2.05 -6.70
CA ILE A 94 -3.65 -1.68 -7.26
C ILE A 94 -3.80 -1.19 -8.70
N GLY A 95 -2.82 -0.45 -9.21
CA GLY A 95 -2.80 0.02 -10.58
C GLY A 95 -2.13 1.39 -10.71
N PRO A 96 -1.84 1.85 -11.94
CA PRO A 96 -1.19 3.11 -12.20
C PRO A 96 -1.92 4.31 -11.60
N ASN A 97 -1.20 5.43 -11.44
CA ASN A 97 -1.83 6.70 -11.06
C ASN A 97 -2.82 7.13 -12.15
N GLY A 98 -3.98 7.63 -11.72
CA GLY A 98 -5.05 8.01 -12.65
C GLY A 98 -5.89 6.85 -13.21
N SER A 99 -5.63 5.59 -12.82
CA SER A 99 -6.42 4.44 -13.29
C SER A 99 -7.87 4.39 -12.79
N GLY A 100 -8.24 5.23 -11.80
CA GLY A 100 -9.60 5.31 -11.29
C GLY A 100 -9.83 4.73 -9.89
N LYS A 101 -8.78 4.23 -9.19
CA LYS A 101 -8.90 3.64 -7.83
C LYS A 101 -9.64 4.54 -6.85
N SER A 102 -9.18 5.79 -6.68
CA SER A 102 -9.83 6.75 -5.76
C SER A 102 -11.24 7.13 -6.22
N THR A 103 -11.54 7.07 -7.53
CA THR A 103 -12.91 7.29 -8.04
C THR A 103 -13.83 6.16 -7.61
N ILE A 104 -13.37 4.90 -7.69
CA ILE A 104 -14.11 3.74 -7.16
C ILE A 104 -14.34 3.94 -5.66
N LEU A 105 -13.28 4.21 -4.88
CA LEU A 105 -13.39 4.39 -3.43
C LEU A 105 -14.35 5.53 -3.04
N LYS A 106 -14.27 6.68 -3.72
CA LYS A 106 -15.18 7.81 -3.49
C LYS A 106 -16.64 7.46 -3.82
N THR A 107 -16.87 6.64 -4.83
CA THR A 107 -18.24 6.24 -5.21
C THR A 107 -18.83 5.26 -4.20
N ILE A 108 -18.09 4.25 -3.79
CA ILE A 108 -18.57 3.27 -2.81
C ILE A 108 -18.79 3.88 -1.42
N THR A 109 -18.13 5.00 -1.14
CA THR A 109 -18.29 5.75 0.11
C THR A 109 -19.31 6.90 0.02
N ARG A 110 -20.06 7.02 -1.09
CA ARG A 110 -21.05 8.07 -1.35
C ARG A 110 -20.50 9.51 -1.38
N HIS A 111 -19.18 9.67 -1.53
CA HIS A 111 -18.57 10.99 -1.83
C HIS A 111 -18.77 11.37 -3.30
N LEU A 112 -19.03 10.38 -4.15
CA LEU A 112 -19.35 10.54 -5.55
C LEU A 112 -20.57 9.70 -5.89
N ALA A 113 -21.54 10.25 -6.62
CA ALA A 113 -22.69 9.50 -7.07
C ALA A 113 -22.29 8.56 -8.24
N PRO A 114 -22.79 7.32 -8.29
CA PRO A 114 -22.59 6.46 -9.46
C PRO A 114 -23.28 7.07 -10.69
N LEU A 115 -22.66 6.91 -11.86
CA LEU A 115 -23.25 7.29 -13.14
C LEU A 115 -24.12 6.16 -13.72
N ALA A 116 -23.75 4.92 -13.46
CA ALA A 116 -24.52 3.70 -13.79
C ALA A 116 -24.12 2.58 -12.83
N GLY A 117 -24.87 1.47 -12.85
CA GLY A 117 -24.66 0.32 -11.99
C GLY A 117 -25.18 0.51 -10.57
N ALA A 118 -24.88 -0.42 -9.68
CA ALA A 118 -25.33 -0.42 -8.31
C ALA A 118 -24.21 -0.74 -7.33
N VAL A 119 -24.30 -0.16 -6.13
CA VAL A 119 -23.44 -0.47 -4.99
C VAL A 119 -24.34 -0.85 -3.83
N GLU A 120 -24.15 -2.03 -3.29
CA GLU A 120 -24.96 -2.58 -2.21
C GLU A 120 -24.11 -2.86 -0.97
N LEU A 121 -24.65 -2.53 0.18
CA LEU A 121 -24.13 -2.90 1.49
C LEU A 121 -25.21 -3.74 2.18
N ASP A 122 -24.86 -4.97 2.55
CA ASP A 122 -25.80 -5.88 3.22
C ASP A 122 -27.08 -6.16 2.37
N GLY A 123 -26.90 -6.35 1.05
CA GLY A 123 -27.98 -6.57 0.08
C GLY A 123 -28.90 -5.38 -0.15
N ARG A 124 -28.55 -4.19 0.38
CA ARG A 124 -29.32 -2.96 0.20
C ARG A 124 -28.49 -1.92 -0.51
N GLU A 125 -29.03 -1.35 -1.58
CA GLU A 125 -28.39 -0.27 -2.34
C GLU A 125 -28.00 0.90 -1.42
N ILE A 126 -26.75 1.38 -1.51
CA ILE A 126 -26.21 2.41 -0.61
C ILE A 126 -26.98 3.73 -0.69
N SER A 127 -27.57 4.06 -1.85
CA SER A 127 -28.41 5.25 -2.05
C SER A 127 -29.63 5.29 -1.13
N ARG A 128 -30.16 4.12 -0.74
CA ARG A 128 -31.36 3.96 0.09
C ARG A 128 -31.09 4.02 1.59
N TRP A 129 -29.83 4.06 2.01
CA TRP A 129 -29.48 4.17 3.43
C TRP A 129 -29.61 5.62 3.91
N LYS A 130 -30.13 5.81 5.11
CA LYS A 130 -30.05 7.11 5.80
C LYS A 130 -28.59 7.42 6.10
N THR A 131 -28.18 8.68 6.02
CA THR A 131 -26.78 9.07 6.18
C THR A 131 -26.16 8.60 7.50
N ALA A 132 -26.84 8.76 8.62
CA ALA A 132 -26.34 8.31 9.92
C ALA A 132 -26.26 6.77 10.00
N GLU A 133 -27.22 6.04 9.43
CA GLU A 133 -27.24 4.58 9.39
C GLU A 133 -26.08 4.04 8.52
N PHE A 134 -25.89 4.61 7.34
CA PHE A 134 -24.75 4.28 6.46
C PHE A 134 -23.41 4.54 7.16
N ALA A 135 -23.27 5.71 7.81
CA ALA A 135 -22.08 6.07 8.54
C ALA A 135 -21.80 5.19 9.78
N ARG A 136 -22.78 4.48 10.34
CA ARG A 136 -22.53 3.47 11.39
C ARG A 136 -21.94 2.17 10.83
N ASN A 137 -22.15 1.89 9.55
CA ASN A 137 -21.72 0.66 8.92
C ASN A 137 -20.43 0.81 8.11
N LEU A 138 -20.12 2.02 7.60
CA LEU A 138 -18.96 2.24 6.76
C LEU A 138 -18.19 3.46 7.25
N ALA A 139 -16.90 3.23 7.59
CA ALA A 139 -15.95 4.27 7.92
C ALA A 139 -14.99 4.51 6.74
N VAL A 140 -14.51 5.76 6.64
CA VAL A 140 -13.68 6.20 5.52
C VAL A 140 -12.46 6.94 6.03
N MET A 141 -11.32 6.62 5.43
CA MET A 141 -10.08 7.37 5.57
C MET A 141 -9.57 7.72 4.16
N LEU A 142 -9.89 8.93 3.70
CA LEU A 142 -9.43 9.45 2.42
C LEU A 142 -8.11 10.19 2.59
N THR A 143 -7.41 10.40 1.48
CA THR A 143 -6.13 11.12 1.41
C THR A 143 -6.28 12.61 1.77
N ASP A 144 -7.50 13.17 1.65
CA ASP A 144 -7.78 14.55 2.00
C ASP A 144 -7.53 14.81 3.49
N ARG A 145 -6.65 15.76 3.79
CA ARG A 145 -6.27 16.12 5.16
C ARG A 145 -7.19 17.19 5.70
N PRO A 146 -8.02 16.89 6.70
CA PRO A 146 -8.84 17.92 7.34
C PRO A 146 -7.91 18.94 8.04
N ARG A 147 -8.05 20.21 7.68
CA ARG A 147 -7.42 21.31 8.42
C ARG A 147 -8.35 21.66 9.58
N THR A 148 -8.07 21.08 10.74
CA THR A 148 -8.85 21.31 11.94
C THR A 148 -8.02 22.15 12.91
N GLU A 149 -8.39 23.40 13.07
CA GLU A 149 -7.75 24.28 14.05
C GLU A 149 -8.32 24.02 15.45
N LEU A 150 -7.47 24.09 16.47
CA LEU A 150 -7.85 23.99 17.89
C LEU A 150 -8.45 22.63 18.33
N LEU A 151 -8.18 21.53 17.65
CA LEU A 151 -8.61 20.21 18.08
C LEU A 151 -7.44 19.42 18.62
N THR A 152 -7.66 18.72 19.75
CA THR A 152 -6.75 17.68 20.23
C THR A 152 -6.86 16.43 19.36
N CYS A 153 -5.86 15.53 19.41
CA CYS A 153 -5.94 14.23 18.77
C CYS A 153 -7.16 13.45 19.24
N ARG A 154 -7.52 13.55 20.53
CA ARG A 154 -8.70 12.92 21.09
C ARG A 154 -10.00 13.50 20.50
N ASP A 155 -10.12 14.82 20.36
CA ASP A 155 -11.29 15.43 19.73
C ASP A 155 -11.51 14.93 18.30
N VAL A 156 -10.41 14.72 17.56
CA VAL A 156 -10.46 14.15 16.20
C VAL A 156 -10.98 12.71 16.23
N VAL A 157 -10.52 11.88 17.17
CA VAL A 157 -11.00 10.49 17.30
C VAL A 157 -12.46 10.44 17.75
N GLU A 158 -12.88 11.32 18.67
CA GLU A 158 -14.26 11.46 19.13
C GLU A 158 -15.23 11.82 18.00
N ALA A 159 -14.77 12.59 17.01
CA ALA A 159 -15.57 12.86 15.81
C ALA A 159 -15.99 11.58 15.06
N GLY A 160 -15.28 10.46 15.23
CA GLY A 160 -15.67 9.14 14.73
C GLY A 160 -16.98 8.64 15.32
N ARG A 161 -17.34 9.09 16.53
CA ARG A 161 -18.61 8.72 17.20
C ARG A 161 -19.80 9.58 16.78
N HIS A 162 -19.60 10.59 15.92
CA HIS A 162 -20.67 11.49 15.47
C HIS A 162 -21.93 10.76 14.95
N PRO A 163 -21.87 9.62 14.22
CA PRO A 163 -23.06 8.90 13.78
C PRO A 163 -23.93 8.34 14.91
N TYR A 164 -23.38 8.23 16.12
CA TYR A 164 -24.06 7.67 17.31
C TYR A 164 -24.57 8.76 18.25
N THR A 165 -24.05 9.99 18.13
CA THR A 165 -24.48 11.11 18.95
C THR A 165 -25.80 11.70 18.43
N GLY A 166 -26.64 12.16 19.34
CA GLY A 166 -27.86 12.89 18.98
C GLY A 166 -27.58 14.30 18.42
N ARG A 167 -28.63 15.10 18.25
CA ARG A 167 -28.53 16.49 17.73
C ARG A 167 -27.59 17.41 18.53
N MET A 168 -27.35 17.09 19.80
CA MET A 168 -26.47 17.84 20.70
C MET A 168 -24.99 17.43 20.60
N GLY A 169 -24.67 16.36 19.88
CA GLY A 169 -23.30 15.87 19.72
C GLY A 169 -22.64 15.37 20.99
N THR A 170 -23.43 15.06 22.05
CA THR A 170 -22.90 14.61 23.34
C THR A 170 -22.53 13.14 23.28
N LEU A 171 -21.31 12.80 23.68
CA LEU A 171 -20.80 11.44 23.78
C LEU A 171 -21.31 10.77 25.07
N SER A 172 -21.72 9.51 24.97
CA SER A 172 -22.04 8.66 26.10
C SER A 172 -20.77 8.07 26.73
N PRO A 173 -20.84 7.47 27.93
CA PRO A 173 -19.71 6.72 28.51
C PRO A 173 -19.22 5.59 27.61
N ASP A 174 -20.09 4.89 26.89
CA ASP A 174 -19.74 3.86 25.91
C ASP A 174 -18.95 4.47 24.73
N ASP A 175 -19.36 5.62 24.22
CA ASP A 175 -18.62 6.33 23.15
C ASP A 175 -17.19 6.68 23.59
N HIS A 176 -16.99 7.15 24.83
CA HIS A 176 -15.67 7.42 25.36
C HIS A 176 -14.83 6.15 25.48
N SER A 177 -15.42 5.04 25.92
CA SER A 177 -14.74 3.73 25.98
C SER A 177 -14.30 3.27 24.58
N ARG A 178 -15.16 3.43 23.56
CA ARG A 178 -14.81 3.11 22.16
C ARG A 178 -13.70 4.00 21.63
N VAL A 179 -13.67 5.26 21.98
CA VAL A 179 -12.59 6.20 21.64
C VAL A 179 -11.27 5.76 22.26
N ASP A 180 -11.27 5.42 23.57
CA ASP A 180 -10.08 4.97 24.26
C ASP A 180 -9.54 3.66 23.66
N GLU A 181 -10.42 2.71 23.37
CA GLU A 181 -10.08 1.45 22.70
C GLU A 181 -9.49 1.69 21.29
N ALA A 182 -10.07 2.60 20.52
CA ALA A 182 -9.60 2.94 19.18
C ALA A 182 -8.22 3.61 19.24
N MET A 183 -8.00 4.53 20.18
CA MET A 183 -6.69 5.18 20.39
C MET A 183 -5.63 4.17 20.79
N LYS A 184 -5.97 3.21 21.66
CA LYS A 184 -5.10 2.10 22.05
C LYS A 184 -4.75 1.21 20.86
N THR A 185 -5.75 0.82 20.06
CA THR A 185 -5.55 -0.03 18.87
C THR A 185 -4.63 0.63 17.84
N ALA A 186 -4.73 1.95 17.68
CA ALA A 186 -3.88 2.72 16.75
C ALA A 186 -2.57 3.21 17.37
N HIS A 187 -2.28 2.88 18.63
CA HIS A 187 -1.08 3.30 19.38
C HIS A 187 -0.88 4.82 19.36
N VAL A 188 -1.92 5.58 19.75
CA VAL A 188 -1.91 7.05 19.78
C VAL A 188 -2.39 7.63 21.13
N GLU A 189 -2.43 6.83 22.19
CA GLU A 189 -2.92 7.24 23.52
C GLU A 189 -2.09 8.41 24.08
N GLU A 190 -0.76 8.35 23.92
CA GLU A 190 0.14 9.40 24.36
C GLU A 190 -0.03 10.74 23.61
N LEU A 191 -0.77 10.74 22.51
CA LEU A 191 -1.04 11.94 21.72
C LEU A 191 -2.39 12.58 22.06
N ALA A 192 -3.20 11.99 22.93
CA ALA A 192 -4.59 12.35 23.19
C ALA A 192 -4.79 13.87 23.35
N GLU A 193 -4.01 14.49 24.20
CA GLU A 193 -4.12 15.92 24.53
C GLU A 193 -3.27 16.85 23.63
N ARG A 194 -2.56 16.27 22.64
CA ARG A 194 -1.76 17.10 21.71
C ARG A 194 -2.65 17.73 20.67
N ASP A 195 -2.26 18.92 20.23
CA ASP A 195 -2.85 19.59 19.07
C ASP A 195 -2.61 18.73 17.81
N PHE A 196 -3.70 18.37 17.14
CA PHE A 196 -3.67 17.53 15.93
C PHE A 196 -2.82 18.15 14.79
N MET A 197 -2.73 19.47 14.72
CA MET A 197 -1.92 20.14 13.71
C MET A 197 -0.42 20.17 14.05
N GLN A 198 -0.03 19.87 15.29
CA GLN A 198 1.37 19.92 15.76
C GLN A 198 2.04 18.54 15.83
N ILE A 199 1.38 17.49 15.42
CA ILE A 199 1.95 16.14 15.33
C ILE A 199 2.49 15.85 13.93
N SER A 200 3.39 14.85 13.82
CA SER A 200 3.94 14.42 12.52
C SER A 200 2.87 13.82 11.60
N ASP A 201 3.15 13.78 10.29
CA ASP A 201 2.22 13.21 9.32
C ASP A 201 1.88 11.74 9.62
N GLY A 202 2.87 10.94 10.03
CA GLY A 202 2.64 9.55 10.42
C GLY A 202 1.80 9.41 11.71
N GLN A 203 1.99 10.30 12.68
CA GLN A 203 1.13 10.35 13.87
C GLN A 203 -0.28 10.77 13.49
N ARG A 204 -0.42 11.75 12.60
CA ARG A 204 -1.72 12.21 12.09
C ARG A 204 -2.48 11.09 11.39
N GLN A 205 -1.79 10.30 10.56
CA GLN A 205 -2.36 9.14 9.89
C GLN A 205 -2.93 8.12 10.88
N ARG A 206 -2.18 7.82 11.97
CA ARG A 206 -2.64 6.91 13.03
C ARG A 206 -3.83 7.46 13.81
N VAL A 207 -3.86 8.77 14.08
CA VAL A 207 -5.04 9.41 14.72
C VAL A 207 -6.26 9.34 13.81
N MET A 208 -6.09 9.53 12.50
CA MET A 208 -7.18 9.37 11.53
C MET A 208 -7.66 7.91 11.43
N LEU A 209 -6.76 6.93 11.54
CA LEU A 209 -7.13 5.53 11.66
C LEU A 209 -7.91 5.26 12.95
N ALA A 210 -7.46 5.79 14.10
CA ALA A 210 -8.19 5.69 15.36
C ALA A 210 -9.61 6.27 15.25
N ARG A 211 -9.76 7.41 14.59
CA ARG A 211 -11.09 8.00 14.30
C ARG A 211 -11.99 7.03 13.51
N ALA A 212 -11.44 6.40 12.47
CA ALA A 212 -12.19 5.43 11.68
C ALA A 212 -12.55 4.17 12.47
N ILE A 213 -11.64 3.68 13.33
CA ILE A 213 -11.88 2.55 14.24
C ILE A 213 -12.94 2.89 15.30
N ALA A 214 -12.89 4.11 15.87
CA ALA A 214 -13.86 4.56 16.87
C ALA A 214 -15.30 4.60 16.33
N GLN A 215 -15.48 4.71 15.02
CA GLN A 215 -16.78 4.62 14.36
C GLN A 215 -17.38 3.22 14.45
N ASP A 216 -16.60 2.18 14.81
CA ASP A 216 -17.00 0.77 14.94
C ASP A 216 -17.71 0.23 13.66
N PRO A 217 -17.05 0.35 12.49
CA PRO A 217 -17.68 0.05 11.20
C PRO A 217 -17.65 -1.44 10.87
N ARG A 218 -18.57 -1.89 10.02
CA ARG A 218 -18.52 -3.21 9.36
C ARG A 218 -17.63 -3.19 8.12
N VAL A 219 -17.50 -2.03 7.46
CA VAL A 219 -16.64 -1.81 6.29
C VAL A 219 -15.74 -0.61 6.53
N LEU A 220 -14.44 -0.77 6.31
CA LEU A 220 -13.44 0.27 6.42
C LEU A 220 -12.81 0.52 5.03
N VAL A 221 -12.99 1.72 4.50
CA VAL A 221 -12.44 2.13 3.20
C VAL A 221 -11.30 3.11 3.41
N LEU A 222 -10.12 2.81 2.83
CA LEU A 222 -8.92 3.62 2.98
C LEU A 222 -8.33 3.94 1.61
N ASP A 223 -8.05 5.23 1.36
CA ASP A 223 -7.37 5.65 0.14
C ASP A 223 -5.91 5.97 0.47
N GLU A 224 -4.99 5.16 -0.05
CA GLU A 224 -3.54 5.26 0.15
C GLU A 224 -3.11 5.35 1.63
N PRO A 225 -3.54 4.42 2.50
CA PRO A 225 -3.28 4.54 3.94
C PRO A 225 -1.80 4.43 4.33
N THR A 226 -0.95 3.88 3.47
CA THR A 226 0.50 3.71 3.68
C THR A 226 1.32 4.91 3.22
N SER A 227 0.73 5.84 2.44
CA SER A 227 1.42 7.01 1.92
C SER A 227 1.97 7.90 3.05
N TYR A 228 3.18 8.43 2.87
CA TYR A 228 3.89 9.29 3.83
C TYR A 228 4.27 8.65 5.16
N LEU A 229 4.09 7.33 5.30
CA LEU A 229 4.56 6.57 6.46
C LEU A 229 5.95 5.98 6.19
N ASP A 230 6.80 5.95 7.21
CA ASP A 230 7.99 5.11 7.16
C ASP A 230 7.60 3.61 7.24
N ILE A 231 8.53 2.75 6.87
CA ILE A 231 8.27 1.31 6.74
C ILE A 231 7.75 0.67 8.05
N ARG A 232 8.21 1.16 9.20
CA ARG A 232 7.74 0.65 10.50
C ARG A 232 6.26 0.91 10.69
N TYR A 233 5.82 2.15 10.43
CA TYR A 233 4.43 2.53 10.59
C TYR A 233 3.53 1.96 9.51
N GLN A 234 4.05 1.72 8.29
CA GLN A 234 3.32 0.97 7.25
C GLN A 234 3.00 -0.45 7.72
N ILE A 235 3.99 -1.15 8.28
CA ILE A 235 3.82 -2.51 8.80
C ILE A 235 2.83 -2.52 9.97
N ASP A 236 2.97 -1.59 10.93
CA ASP A 236 2.07 -1.50 12.09
C ASP A 236 0.61 -1.24 11.65
N LEU A 237 0.40 -0.32 10.70
CA LEU A 237 -0.92 -0.03 10.12
C LEU A 237 -1.54 -1.27 9.48
N LEU A 238 -0.81 -1.96 8.61
CA LEU A 238 -1.32 -3.17 7.94
C LEU A 238 -1.64 -4.29 8.94
N ARG A 239 -0.85 -4.44 10.01
CA ARG A 239 -1.15 -5.37 11.10
C ARG A 239 -2.45 -5.01 11.83
N ILE A 240 -2.69 -3.73 12.11
CA ILE A 240 -3.94 -3.26 12.71
C ILE A 240 -5.11 -3.55 11.79
N LEU A 241 -5.01 -3.23 10.49
CA LEU A 241 -6.08 -3.50 9.51
C LEU A 241 -6.40 -5.00 9.42
N ARG A 242 -5.37 -5.84 9.35
CA ARG A 242 -5.54 -7.29 9.33
C ARG A 242 -6.13 -7.83 10.64
N HIS A 243 -5.74 -7.28 11.79
CA HIS A 243 -6.36 -7.62 13.08
C HIS A 243 -7.84 -7.24 13.11
N LEU A 244 -8.23 -6.05 12.67
CA LEU A 244 -9.63 -5.64 12.58
C LEU A 244 -10.43 -6.57 11.66
N ALA A 245 -9.88 -6.92 10.50
CA ALA A 245 -10.53 -7.83 9.58
C ALA A 245 -10.76 -9.21 10.21
N LYS A 246 -9.71 -9.83 10.74
CA LYS A 246 -9.79 -11.23 11.20
C LYS A 246 -10.41 -11.40 12.59
N SER A 247 -10.25 -10.42 13.50
CA SER A 247 -10.74 -10.53 14.88
C SER A 247 -12.11 -9.87 15.10
N ARG A 248 -12.44 -8.84 14.29
CA ARG A 248 -13.72 -8.10 14.41
C ARG A 248 -14.61 -8.26 13.17
N ASN A 249 -14.20 -9.10 12.22
CA ASN A 249 -14.95 -9.37 11.00
C ASN A 249 -15.22 -8.12 10.14
N VAL A 250 -14.35 -7.11 10.21
CA VAL A 250 -14.46 -5.87 9.43
C VAL A 250 -13.96 -6.12 8.01
N ALA A 251 -14.76 -5.78 7.00
CA ALA A 251 -14.28 -5.77 5.62
C ALA A 251 -13.39 -4.53 5.39
N VAL A 252 -12.16 -4.73 4.93
CA VAL A 252 -11.20 -3.65 4.64
C VAL A 252 -11.03 -3.53 3.14
N ILE A 253 -11.28 -2.33 2.59
CA ILE A 253 -11.06 -2.02 1.17
C ILE A 253 -10.06 -0.88 1.12
N MET A 254 -8.88 -1.09 0.50
CA MET A 254 -7.86 -0.05 0.45
C MET A 254 -7.23 0.08 -0.93
N SER A 255 -6.88 1.31 -1.33
CA SER A 255 -5.93 1.51 -2.41
C SER A 255 -4.51 1.48 -1.85
N ILE A 256 -3.58 0.87 -2.57
CA ILE A 256 -2.19 0.75 -2.15
C ILE A 256 -1.26 0.81 -3.35
N HIS A 257 -0.12 1.50 -3.20
CA HIS A 257 0.87 1.65 -4.28
C HIS A 257 2.04 0.68 -4.16
N GLU A 258 2.38 0.29 -2.94
CA GLU A 258 3.49 -0.62 -2.65
C GLU A 258 3.06 -2.07 -2.93
N LEU A 259 3.49 -2.60 -4.08
CA LEU A 259 3.12 -3.95 -4.55
C LEU A 259 3.45 -5.04 -3.52
N GLU A 260 4.64 -4.94 -2.89
CA GLU A 260 5.08 -5.87 -1.87
C GLU A 260 4.15 -5.88 -0.65
N LEU A 261 3.67 -4.70 -0.23
CA LEU A 261 2.75 -4.59 0.90
C LEU A 261 1.35 -5.10 0.53
N ALA A 262 0.87 -4.82 -0.69
CA ALA A 262 -0.39 -5.35 -1.19
C ALA A 262 -0.37 -6.89 -1.23
N GLN A 263 0.69 -7.48 -1.80
CA GLN A 263 0.88 -8.92 -1.88
C GLN A 263 0.85 -9.61 -0.50
N LYS A 264 1.46 -8.98 0.51
CA LYS A 264 1.60 -9.56 1.86
C LYS A 264 0.39 -9.32 2.77
N SER A 265 -0.46 -8.35 2.48
CA SER A 265 -1.53 -7.94 3.40
C SER A 265 -2.94 -8.25 2.91
N ALA A 266 -3.17 -8.34 1.60
CA ALA A 266 -4.50 -8.56 1.04
C ALA A 266 -4.89 -10.03 1.00
N ASP A 267 -6.20 -10.29 1.12
CA ASP A 267 -6.82 -11.58 0.82
C ASP A 267 -7.29 -11.61 -0.64
N LYS A 268 -7.63 -10.44 -1.21
CA LYS A 268 -8.04 -10.26 -2.60
C LYS A 268 -7.41 -8.99 -3.17
N VAL A 269 -6.97 -9.05 -4.40
CA VAL A 269 -6.36 -7.93 -5.13
C VAL A 269 -7.18 -7.61 -6.37
N ILE A 270 -7.37 -6.31 -6.63
CA ILE A 270 -8.11 -5.79 -7.77
C ILE A 270 -7.17 -4.87 -8.54
N CYS A 271 -6.87 -5.25 -9.76
CA CYS A 271 -6.07 -4.47 -10.69
C CYS A 271 -6.97 -3.50 -11.46
N VAL A 272 -6.73 -2.20 -11.30
CA VAL A 272 -7.46 -1.15 -12.03
C VAL A 272 -6.54 -0.53 -13.07
N LYS A 273 -6.95 -0.60 -14.34
CA LYS A 273 -6.22 -0.06 -15.48
C LYS A 273 -7.19 0.63 -16.45
N ASP A 274 -6.83 1.81 -16.91
CA ASP A 274 -7.59 2.58 -17.94
C ASP A 274 -9.10 2.69 -17.61
N GLY A 275 -9.41 2.89 -16.32
CA GLY A 275 -10.80 3.05 -15.86
C GLY A 275 -11.61 1.76 -15.75
N ARG A 276 -10.98 0.58 -15.81
CA ARG A 276 -11.66 -0.72 -15.72
C ARG A 276 -10.98 -1.65 -14.73
N VAL A 277 -11.70 -2.62 -14.22
CA VAL A 277 -11.09 -3.76 -13.53
C VAL A 277 -10.43 -4.65 -14.59
N PHE A 278 -9.09 -4.60 -14.61
CA PHE A 278 -8.27 -5.37 -15.55
C PHE A 278 -8.21 -6.85 -15.14
N ARG A 279 -8.00 -7.11 -13.84
CA ARG A 279 -7.95 -8.47 -13.25
C ARG A 279 -8.29 -8.40 -11.77
N ALA A 280 -8.86 -9.45 -11.22
CA ALA A 280 -9.10 -9.59 -9.77
C ALA A 280 -8.91 -11.05 -9.35
N GLY A 281 -8.35 -11.27 -8.15
CA GLY A 281 -8.08 -12.62 -7.64
C GLY A 281 -7.32 -12.62 -6.33
N ALA A 282 -6.87 -13.80 -5.91
CA ALA A 282 -5.94 -13.94 -4.79
C ALA A 282 -4.57 -13.31 -5.13
N PRO A 283 -3.79 -12.87 -4.14
CA PRO A 283 -2.46 -12.32 -4.39
C PRO A 283 -1.58 -13.23 -5.26
N GLU A 284 -1.62 -14.54 -5.02
CA GLU A 284 -0.83 -15.54 -5.74
C GLU A 284 -1.14 -15.58 -7.25
N ASP A 285 -2.39 -15.28 -7.64
CA ASP A 285 -2.84 -15.25 -9.04
C ASP A 285 -2.55 -13.90 -9.73
N ILE A 286 -2.40 -12.83 -8.94
CA ILE A 286 -2.25 -11.47 -9.45
C ILE A 286 -0.79 -11.05 -9.55
N PHE A 287 0.04 -11.35 -8.55
CA PHE A 287 1.43 -10.91 -8.50
C PHE A 287 2.33 -11.78 -9.36
N THR A 288 1.99 -11.90 -10.64
CA THR A 288 2.78 -12.56 -11.67
C THR A 288 3.50 -11.54 -12.56
N ARG A 289 4.61 -11.96 -13.18
CA ARG A 289 5.38 -11.16 -14.14
C ARG A 289 4.48 -10.56 -15.23
N GLU A 290 3.60 -11.40 -15.78
CA GLU A 290 2.70 -11.02 -16.87
C GLU A 290 1.69 -9.98 -16.39
N THR A 291 0.98 -10.25 -15.32
CA THR A 291 -0.09 -9.38 -14.81
C THR A 291 0.45 -8.02 -14.40
N ILE A 292 1.53 -7.99 -13.60
CA ILE A 292 2.11 -6.74 -13.12
C ILE A 292 2.80 -5.99 -14.27
N GLY A 293 3.50 -6.71 -15.16
CA GLY A 293 4.09 -6.14 -16.36
C GLY A 293 3.08 -5.45 -17.26
N GLU A 294 1.95 -6.10 -17.51
CA GLU A 294 0.85 -5.54 -18.32
C GLU A 294 0.15 -4.39 -17.59
N LEU A 295 -0.18 -4.56 -16.30
CA LEU A 295 -0.87 -3.55 -15.48
C LEU A 295 -0.14 -2.21 -15.49
N TYR A 296 1.18 -2.23 -15.27
CA TYR A 296 2.01 -1.02 -15.16
C TYR A 296 2.71 -0.64 -16.47
N GLY A 297 2.58 -1.45 -17.53
CA GLY A 297 3.23 -1.21 -18.81
C GLY A 297 4.77 -1.23 -18.71
N LEU A 298 5.33 -2.18 -17.96
CA LEU A 298 6.77 -2.26 -17.71
C LEU A 298 7.54 -2.61 -19.00
N GLN A 299 8.22 -1.62 -19.61
CA GLN A 299 9.04 -1.81 -20.81
C GLN A 299 10.51 -2.10 -20.50
N HIS A 300 11.02 -1.54 -19.40
CA HIS A 300 12.44 -1.58 -19.02
C HIS A 300 12.66 -2.17 -17.63
N GLY A 301 11.75 -3.02 -17.19
CA GLY A 301 11.80 -3.71 -15.93
C GLY A 301 10.95 -4.96 -15.96
N THR A 302 11.09 -5.79 -14.97
CA THR A 302 10.29 -7.01 -14.80
C THR A 302 9.88 -7.19 -13.35
N PHE A 303 8.69 -7.70 -13.12
CA PHE A 303 8.28 -8.09 -11.77
C PHE A 303 8.84 -9.47 -11.47
N ASN A 304 9.60 -9.58 -10.41
CA ASN A 304 10.09 -10.86 -9.92
C ASN A 304 9.10 -11.42 -8.90
N GLU A 305 8.44 -12.51 -9.26
CA GLU A 305 7.38 -13.13 -8.45
C GLU A 305 7.89 -13.67 -7.11
N ARG A 306 9.14 -14.16 -7.07
CA ARG A 306 9.73 -14.72 -5.85
C ARG A 306 10.13 -13.65 -4.84
N PHE A 307 10.58 -12.49 -5.34
CA PHE A 307 10.94 -11.37 -4.47
C PHE A 307 9.77 -10.42 -4.19
N GLY A 308 8.68 -10.51 -4.97
CA GLY A 308 7.55 -9.58 -4.88
C GLY A 308 7.93 -8.14 -5.24
N SER A 309 8.99 -7.95 -6.02
CA SER A 309 9.57 -6.64 -6.34
C SER A 309 9.82 -6.47 -7.84
N VAL A 310 9.91 -5.22 -8.28
CA VAL A 310 10.28 -4.88 -9.66
C VAL A 310 11.80 -4.79 -9.74
N GLU A 311 12.41 -5.56 -10.65
CA GLU A 311 13.82 -5.44 -11.01
C GLU A 311 13.97 -4.52 -12.23
N ILE A 312 15.03 -3.69 -12.20
CA ILE A 312 15.39 -2.86 -13.35
C ILE A 312 15.89 -3.78 -14.45
N GLY A 313 15.42 -3.59 -15.67
CA GLY A 313 15.75 -4.47 -16.78
C GLY A 313 17.24 -4.63 -17.04
N ARG A 314 17.57 -5.73 -17.74
CA ARG A 314 18.96 -6.07 -18.08
C ARG A 314 19.64 -4.97 -18.88
N PRO A 315 20.94 -4.70 -18.65
CA PRO A 315 21.72 -3.77 -19.45
C PRO A 315 21.80 -4.21 -20.91
N HIS A 316 21.80 -3.24 -21.82
CA HIS A 316 21.99 -3.49 -23.25
C HIS A 316 23.49 -3.52 -23.61
N GLY A 317 23.83 -4.20 -24.70
CA GLY A 317 25.20 -4.31 -25.22
C GLY A 317 25.79 -5.71 -25.05
N ASP A 318 27.02 -5.85 -25.50
CA ASP A 318 27.73 -7.12 -25.46
C ASP A 318 28.18 -7.46 -24.03
N ALA A 319 27.86 -8.67 -23.61
CA ALA A 319 28.28 -9.18 -22.31
C ALA A 319 29.74 -9.64 -22.39
N ASN A 320 30.62 -8.99 -21.62
CA ASN A 320 32.05 -9.31 -21.53
C ASN A 320 32.46 -9.84 -20.15
N THR A 321 31.48 -10.13 -19.29
CA THR A 321 31.71 -10.66 -17.95
C THR A 321 30.82 -11.88 -17.75
N PHE A 322 31.41 -12.98 -17.27
CA PHE A 322 30.69 -14.16 -16.84
C PHE A 322 30.69 -14.25 -15.31
N VAL A 323 29.60 -14.59 -14.69
CA VAL A 323 29.48 -14.66 -13.23
C VAL A 323 29.05 -16.07 -12.82
N ILE A 324 29.89 -16.75 -12.06
CA ILE A 324 29.53 -17.99 -11.37
C ILE A 324 28.96 -17.60 -10.01
N ALA A 325 27.73 -18.03 -9.73
CA ALA A 325 26.99 -17.72 -8.51
C ALA A 325 26.27 -18.96 -7.97
N GLY A 326 25.40 -18.77 -7.01
CA GLY A 326 24.53 -19.78 -6.41
C GLY A 326 24.34 -19.54 -4.91
N ALA A 327 23.24 -20.03 -4.37
CA ALA A 327 22.86 -19.88 -2.97
C ALA A 327 22.84 -18.41 -2.47
N GLY A 328 22.44 -17.47 -3.34
CA GLY A 328 22.32 -16.05 -3.00
C GLY A 328 23.63 -15.26 -3.06
N THR A 329 24.76 -15.88 -3.42
CA THR A 329 26.08 -15.21 -3.45
C THR A 329 26.23 -14.23 -4.61
N GLY A 330 25.44 -14.39 -5.69
CA GLY A 330 25.51 -13.59 -6.91
C GLY A 330 24.69 -12.30 -6.89
N SER A 331 23.65 -12.23 -6.09
CA SER A 331 22.65 -11.17 -6.13
C SER A 331 23.24 -9.75 -6.04
N ALA A 332 24.21 -9.53 -5.16
CA ALA A 332 24.90 -8.25 -5.02
C ALA A 332 25.70 -7.88 -6.26
N VAL A 333 26.42 -8.85 -6.86
CA VAL A 333 27.25 -8.69 -8.05
C VAL A 333 26.37 -8.39 -9.27
N PHE A 334 25.27 -9.13 -9.46
CA PHE A 334 24.33 -8.90 -10.56
C PHE A 334 23.78 -7.48 -10.53
N ARG A 335 23.25 -7.04 -9.38
CA ARG A 335 22.74 -5.67 -9.22
C ARG A 335 23.83 -4.61 -9.35
N GLN A 336 25.08 -4.91 -8.97
CA GLN A 336 26.21 -4.01 -9.20
C GLN A 336 26.51 -3.85 -10.68
N LEU A 337 26.56 -4.94 -11.45
CA LEU A 337 26.79 -4.91 -12.90
C LEU A 337 25.66 -4.15 -13.61
N VAL A 338 24.39 -4.38 -13.23
CA VAL A 338 23.25 -3.63 -13.76
C VAL A 338 23.39 -2.14 -13.49
N ARG A 339 23.72 -1.73 -12.25
CA ARG A 339 23.94 -0.30 -11.92
C ARG A 339 25.07 0.32 -12.70
N GLN A 340 26.08 -0.47 -13.13
CA GLN A 340 27.18 -0.02 -13.98
C GLN A 340 26.85 -0.02 -15.48
N GLY A 341 25.64 -0.44 -15.87
CA GLY A 341 25.23 -0.58 -17.26
C GLY A 341 25.99 -1.69 -18.01
N LYS A 342 26.56 -2.68 -17.27
CA LYS A 342 27.37 -3.76 -17.85
C LYS A 342 26.53 -5.01 -18.04
N ALA A 343 26.35 -5.44 -19.29
CA ALA A 343 25.76 -6.73 -19.59
C ALA A 343 26.69 -7.88 -19.14
N PHE A 344 26.12 -8.96 -18.69
CA PHE A 344 26.85 -10.13 -18.18
C PHE A 344 26.11 -11.42 -18.46
N TYR A 345 26.85 -12.53 -18.46
CA TYR A 345 26.31 -13.88 -18.43
C TYR A 345 26.38 -14.44 -17.01
N ALA A 346 25.46 -15.30 -16.65
CA ALA A 346 25.44 -15.97 -15.36
C ALA A 346 25.31 -17.49 -15.52
N GLY A 347 26.00 -18.26 -14.69
CA GLY A 347 25.90 -19.73 -14.71
C GLY A 347 27.15 -20.43 -14.15
N VAL A 348 27.22 -21.78 -14.06
CA VAL A 348 26.01 -22.61 -14.15
C VAL A 348 25.29 -22.55 -12.82
N LEU A 349 24.04 -22.12 -12.88
CA LEU A 349 23.14 -22.06 -11.74
C LEU A 349 22.18 -23.26 -11.75
N HIS A 350 21.42 -23.46 -10.69
CA HIS A 350 20.36 -24.47 -10.66
C HIS A 350 18.98 -23.80 -10.70
N GLU A 351 18.03 -24.40 -11.40
CA GLU A 351 16.64 -24.00 -11.36
C GLU A 351 16.12 -24.02 -9.91
N GLY A 352 15.39 -22.99 -9.52
CA GLY A 352 14.92 -22.80 -8.16
C GLY A 352 15.92 -22.15 -7.20
N ASP A 353 17.19 -21.98 -7.61
CA ASP A 353 18.15 -21.15 -6.86
C ASP A 353 17.75 -19.67 -6.97
N ILE A 354 17.91 -18.93 -5.89
CA ILE A 354 17.56 -17.52 -5.81
C ILE A 354 18.38 -16.66 -6.81
N ASP A 355 19.65 -17.01 -7.00
CA ASP A 355 20.51 -16.33 -7.99
C ASP A 355 20.11 -16.68 -9.43
N CYS A 356 19.58 -17.89 -9.69
CA CYS A 356 19.06 -18.28 -10.99
C CYS A 356 17.84 -17.44 -11.38
N GLU A 357 16.91 -17.26 -10.47
CA GLU A 357 15.71 -16.46 -10.70
C GLU A 357 16.08 -14.98 -10.97
N LEU A 358 17.01 -14.44 -10.21
CA LEU A 358 17.49 -13.07 -10.41
C LEU A 358 18.31 -12.91 -11.71
N ALA A 359 19.13 -13.89 -12.04
CA ALA A 359 19.92 -13.88 -13.27
C ALA A 359 19.06 -13.94 -14.54
N ARG A 360 17.93 -14.66 -14.50
CA ARG A 360 16.95 -14.68 -15.60
C ARG A 360 16.41 -13.28 -15.94
N ASP A 361 16.29 -12.41 -14.93
CA ASP A 361 15.82 -11.04 -15.09
C ASP A 361 16.93 -10.07 -15.52
N LEU A 362 18.15 -10.24 -14.99
CA LEU A 362 19.21 -9.24 -15.07
C LEU A 362 20.34 -9.58 -16.03
N ALA A 363 20.63 -10.87 -16.26
CA ALA A 363 21.70 -11.30 -17.16
C ALA A 363 21.27 -11.28 -18.62
N ALA A 364 22.22 -11.09 -19.54
CA ALA A 364 21.99 -11.25 -20.97
C ALA A 364 21.56 -12.71 -21.28
N GLU A 365 22.22 -13.68 -20.65
CA GLU A 365 21.83 -15.08 -20.66
C GLU A 365 22.16 -15.73 -19.30
N CYS A 366 21.25 -16.56 -18.81
CA CYS A 366 21.44 -17.38 -17.62
C CYS A 366 21.53 -18.87 -18.04
N VAL A 367 22.69 -19.49 -17.81
CA VAL A 367 22.89 -20.91 -18.03
C VAL A 367 22.50 -21.65 -16.76
N ALA A 368 21.45 -22.46 -16.86
CA ALA A 368 20.90 -23.18 -15.69
C ALA A 368 20.85 -24.70 -15.93
N GLU A 369 21.07 -25.44 -14.85
CA GLU A 369 20.83 -26.88 -14.76
C GLU A 369 19.53 -27.15 -13.99
N ARG A 370 18.98 -28.31 -14.13
CA ARG A 370 17.78 -28.72 -13.39
C ARG A 370 18.03 -28.70 -11.89
N ALA A 371 16.98 -28.39 -11.15
CA ALA A 371 17.04 -28.37 -9.70
C ALA A 371 17.56 -29.72 -9.14
N PHE A 372 18.51 -29.66 -8.21
CA PHE A 372 19.09 -30.79 -7.48
C PHE A 372 19.91 -31.81 -8.33
N GLU A 373 20.02 -31.62 -9.65
CA GLU A 373 20.85 -32.47 -10.50
C GLU A 373 22.31 -31.98 -10.59
N PRO A 374 23.30 -32.86 -10.71
CA PRO A 374 24.66 -32.47 -11.02
C PRO A 374 24.72 -31.78 -12.40
N ILE A 375 25.58 -30.78 -12.55
CA ILE A 375 25.74 -30.06 -13.83
C ILE A 375 26.14 -31.04 -14.94
N GLY A 376 25.36 -31.07 -16.03
CA GLY A 376 25.55 -31.95 -17.18
C GLY A 376 26.52 -31.38 -18.22
N ASP A 377 26.94 -32.25 -19.18
CA ASP A 377 27.90 -31.87 -20.22
C ASP A 377 27.39 -30.77 -21.13
N LYS A 378 26.10 -30.79 -21.48
CA LYS A 378 25.47 -29.78 -22.35
C LYS A 378 25.50 -28.41 -21.70
N THR A 379 25.21 -28.35 -20.41
CA THR A 379 25.14 -27.08 -19.65
C THR A 379 26.54 -26.49 -19.49
N ILE A 380 27.55 -27.32 -19.18
CA ILE A 380 28.97 -26.89 -19.12
C ILE A 380 29.45 -26.41 -20.51
N ALA A 381 29.15 -27.15 -21.60
CA ALA A 381 29.51 -26.74 -22.95
C ALA A 381 28.93 -25.37 -23.28
N ARG A 382 27.64 -25.14 -22.99
CA ARG A 382 27.02 -23.83 -23.23
C ARG A 382 27.68 -22.71 -22.41
N ALA A 383 28.00 -22.97 -21.15
CA ALA A 383 28.68 -21.98 -20.30
C ALA A 383 30.10 -21.64 -20.87
N LYS A 384 30.84 -22.63 -21.36
CA LYS A 384 32.15 -22.41 -22.01
C LYS A 384 32.04 -21.61 -23.31
N GLU A 385 31.02 -21.86 -24.16
CA GLU A 385 30.72 -21.08 -25.35
C GLU A 385 30.52 -19.59 -25.04
N LEU A 386 29.81 -19.25 -23.98
CA LEU A 386 29.61 -17.86 -23.57
C LEU A 386 30.88 -17.26 -22.94
N LEU A 387 31.55 -18.06 -22.10
CA LEU A 387 32.72 -17.61 -21.34
C LEU A 387 33.91 -17.23 -22.25
N VAL A 388 34.10 -17.91 -23.39
CA VAL A 388 35.18 -17.62 -24.34
C VAL A 388 35.12 -16.19 -24.90
N HIS A 389 33.96 -15.58 -24.94
CA HIS A 389 33.72 -14.21 -25.38
C HIS A 389 33.85 -13.16 -24.27
N CYS A 390 34.12 -13.60 -23.02
CA CYS A 390 34.22 -12.72 -21.88
C CYS A 390 35.71 -12.31 -21.62
N ALA A 391 35.88 -11.07 -21.18
CA ALA A 391 37.16 -10.60 -20.69
C ALA A 391 37.47 -11.02 -19.25
N ARG A 392 36.40 -11.32 -18.49
CA ARG A 392 36.54 -11.66 -17.07
C ARG A 392 35.52 -12.70 -16.60
N LEU A 393 35.91 -13.47 -15.61
CA LEU A 393 35.09 -14.40 -14.84
C LEU A 393 35.06 -13.96 -13.37
N ILE A 394 33.87 -13.72 -12.83
CA ILE A 394 33.66 -13.44 -11.39
C ILE A 394 33.16 -14.71 -10.74
N VAL A 395 33.82 -15.14 -9.65
CA VAL A 395 33.43 -16.34 -8.88
C VAL A 395 32.91 -15.90 -7.52
N CYS A 396 31.59 -15.93 -7.33
CA CYS A 396 30.96 -15.51 -6.09
C CYS A 396 31.01 -16.54 -4.94
N PRO A 397 30.81 -17.87 -5.18
CA PRO A 397 30.91 -18.87 -4.11
C PRO A 397 32.34 -19.07 -3.63
N ALA A 398 32.52 -19.18 -2.32
CA ALA A 398 33.82 -19.50 -1.73
C ALA A 398 34.28 -20.95 -2.03
N ALA A 399 33.35 -21.86 -2.30
CA ALA A 399 33.60 -23.27 -2.64
C ALA A 399 32.44 -23.85 -3.45
N PHE A 400 32.71 -24.90 -4.20
CA PHE A 400 31.70 -25.65 -4.92
C PHE A 400 31.32 -26.93 -4.15
N GLY A 401 30.03 -27.23 -4.07
CA GLY A 401 29.49 -28.47 -3.50
C GLY A 401 29.33 -29.56 -4.56
N THR A 402 28.74 -30.69 -4.17
CA THR A 402 28.62 -31.88 -5.04
C THR A 402 27.86 -31.60 -6.34
N ILE A 403 26.71 -30.90 -6.28
CA ILE A 403 25.87 -30.70 -7.46
C ILE A 403 26.44 -29.64 -8.42
N ASN A 404 27.20 -28.66 -7.91
CA ASN A 404 27.78 -27.58 -8.68
C ASN A 404 29.32 -27.70 -8.83
N ALA A 405 29.91 -28.84 -8.47
CA ALA A 405 31.37 -29.09 -8.51
C ALA A 405 31.98 -28.76 -9.86
N ARG A 406 31.27 -29.02 -10.95
CA ARG A 406 31.74 -28.78 -12.31
C ARG A 406 31.90 -27.30 -12.68
N ASN A 407 31.42 -26.39 -11.87
CA ASN A 407 31.78 -24.96 -12.05
C ASN A 407 33.30 -24.72 -11.92
N ALA A 408 34.03 -25.61 -11.23
CA ALA A 408 35.51 -25.59 -11.22
C ALA A 408 36.13 -25.71 -12.61
N GLU A 409 35.49 -26.50 -13.52
CA GLU A 409 35.95 -26.63 -14.92
C GLU A 409 35.91 -25.29 -15.66
N LEU A 410 34.93 -24.41 -15.34
CA LEU A 410 34.85 -23.06 -15.94
C LEU A 410 35.95 -22.15 -15.45
N VAL A 411 36.37 -22.28 -14.20
CA VAL A 411 37.51 -21.53 -13.62
C VAL A 411 38.80 -21.94 -14.27
N GLU A 412 39.03 -23.25 -14.45
CA GLU A 412 40.20 -23.78 -15.16
C GLU A 412 40.20 -23.38 -16.63
N PHE A 413 39.08 -23.45 -17.30
CA PHE A 413 38.91 -23.02 -18.68
C PHE A 413 39.22 -21.53 -18.84
N ALA A 414 38.71 -20.66 -17.97
CA ALA A 414 39.01 -19.23 -18.00
C ALA A 414 40.52 -18.96 -17.87
N ARG A 415 41.20 -19.60 -16.92
CA ARG A 415 42.63 -19.47 -16.72
C ARG A 415 43.44 -19.91 -17.94
N SER A 416 43.07 -21.04 -18.56
CA SER A 416 43.77 -21.57 -19.76
C SER A 416 43.57 -20.71 -21.00
N HIS A 417 42.52 -19.88 -21.06
CA HIS A 417 42.22 -18.99 -22.17
C HIS A 417 42.60 -17.52 -21.90
N GLY A 418 43.31 -17.25 -20.79
CA GLY A 418 43.75 -15.88 -20.45
C GLY A 418 42.62 -14.94 -20.00
N ILE A 419 41.49 -15.48 -19.58
CA ILE A 419 40.35 -14.71 -19.04
C ILE A 419 40.66 -14.35 -17.59
N GLU A 420 40.49 -13.09 -17.21
CA GLU A 420 40.71 -12.61 -15.85
C GLU A 420 39.75 -13.29 -14.88
N VAL A 421 40.27 -13.93 -13.83
CA VAL A 421 39.44 -14.59 -12.78
C VAL A 421 39.52 -13.78 -11.50
N MET A 422 38.35 -13.35 -10.99
CA MET A 422 38.22 -12.51 -9.81
C MET A 422 37.42 -13.23 -8.70
#